data_8efd7f18947abaeba609b2789290c911
#
_entry.id   8efd7f18947abaeba609b2789290c911
#
_cell.length_a   1.000
_cell.length_b   1.000
_cell.length_c   1.000
_cell.angle_alpha   90.00
_cell.angle_beta   90.00
_cell.angle_gamma   90.00
#
_symmetry.space_group_name_H-M   'P 1'
#
loop_
_entity.id
_entity.type
_entity.pdbx_description
1 polymer ?
#
loop_
_entity_poly.entity_id
_entity_poly.type
_entity_poly.pdbx_seq_one_letter_code
_entity_poly.pdbx_strand_id
1 'polypeptide(L)'
;MPKRDMNDLLKKRMNATQQASEITVGDEAYETLFKGVPVPAVSRFCELPIDRLRPFFTADIGFHPYPPEKLKAFSQQLAEQGIYERVIVRPIPDSNDYEILAGHNRTRAWQMTGHDMIPAEVVSTDDARAVSIAVATNLLRRQDLTIIERGKAYHALLVESNRNGQRNAVCPTFGDSRQRLAETDDGGTSGEDRQKYNARKLVADFFGVTEYEIRKAIKLAGLIGPLAEILESTPRKLPIACAELIADYDATTQQAFVEMCSIEGYTLNKATV
;
A
#
# COMPACT_ATOMS: atom_id res chain seq x y z
N MET A 1 -14.29 37.29 6.56
CA MET A 1 -13.74 35.93 6.66
C MET A 1 -12.28 36.05 7.00
N PRO A 2 -11.76 35.47 8.11
CA PRO A 2 -10.35 35.57 8.45
C PRO A 2 -9.51 34.76 7.47
N LYS A 3 -8.48 35.41 6.90
CA LYS A 3 -7.46 34.76 6.06
C LYS A 3 -6.74 33.71 6.91
N ARG A 4 -6.83 32.44 6.52
CA ARG A 4 -6.03 31.36 7.13
C ARG A 4 -4.57 31.65 6.86
N ASP A 5 -3.78 31.76 7.92
CA ASP A 5 -2.36 32.05 7.83
C ASP A 5 -1.62 30.84 7.22
N MET A 6 -0.96 31.06 6.10
CA MET A 6 -0.21 30.04 5.34
C MET A 6 0.92 29.44 6.22
N ASN A 7 1.46 30.24 7.14
CA ASN A 7 2.50 29.80 8.06
C ASN A 7 2.00 28.77 9.09
N ASP A 8 0.74 28.86 9.52
CA ASP A 8 0.15 27.85 10.42
C ASP A 8 -0.11 26.52 9.71
N LEU A 9 -0.45 26.56 8.43
CA LEU A 9 -0.59 25.34 7.62
C LEU A 9 0.76 24.68 7.34
N LEU A 10 1.80 25.47 7.10
CA LEU A 10 3.16 24.97 6.92
C LEU A 10 3.73 24.39 8.22
N LYS A 11 3.53 25.03 9.36
CA LYS A 11 3.93 24.50 10.67
C LYS A 11 3.20 23.21 11.02
N LYS A 12 1.89 23.11 10.73
CA LYS A 12 1.13 21.87 10.91
C LYS A 12 1.63 20.73 10.02
N ARG A 13 2.01 21.02 8.76
CA ARG A 13 2.62 20.04 7.86
C ARG A 13 4.01 19.61 8.31
N MET A 14 4.86 20.54 8.74
CA MET A 14 6.19 20.21 9.25
C MET A 14 6.13 19.39 10.54
N ASN A 15 5.23 19.71 11.46
CA ASN A 15 5.02 18.90 12.67
C ASN A 15 4.46 17.51 12.36
N ALA A 16 3.56 17.37 11.38
CA ALA A 16 3.07 16.07 10.94
C ALA A 16 4.17 15.24 10.27
N THR A 17 5.09 15.88 9.54
CA THR A 17 6.23 15.18 8.91
C THR A 17 7.30 14.80 9.95
N GLN A 18 7.53 15.60 10.98
CA GLN A 18 8.42 15.25 12.10
C GLN A 18 7.83 14.13 12.98
N GLN A 19 6.54 14.15 13.26
CA GLN A 19 5.87 13.04 13.94
C GLN A 19 5.87 11.74 13.10
N ALA A 20 5.80 11.83 11.78
CA ALA A 20 5.92 10.66 10.90
C ALA A 20 7.34 10.07 10.85
N SER A 21 8.39 10.84 11.17
CA SER A 21 9.76 10.33 11.24
C SER A 21 10.09 9.65 12.58
N GLU A 22 9.26 9.85 13.62
CA GLU A 22 9.37 9.19 14.93
C GLU A 22 8.39 8.01 15.09
N ILE A 23 7.61 7.69 14.07
CA ILE A 23 6.81 6.45 14.10
C ILE A 23 7.79 5.27 13.88
N THR A 24 8.46 4.87 14.95
CA THR A 24 8.64 3.44 15.15
C THR A 24 7.25 2.86 14.99
N VAL A 25 7.04 2.00 13.98
CA VAL A 25 5.80 1.24 13.82
C VAL A 25 5.66 0.41 15.08
N GLY A 26 5.20 1.08 16.16
CA GLY A 26 4.90 0.43 17.41
C GLY A 26 3.71 -0.48 17.20
N ASP A 27 3.70 -1.61 17.85
CA ASP A 27 2.63 -2.60 17.83
C ASP A 27 1.23 -1.99 17.94
N GLU A 28 1.07 -0.84 18.62
CA GLU A 28 -0.23 -0.15 18.82
C GLU A 28 -0.88 0.40 17.53
N ALA A 29 -0.10 0.97 16.61
CA ALA A 29 -0.65 1.48 15.35
C ALA A 29 -1.04 0.33 14.43
N TYR A 30 -0.26 -0.75 14.46
CA TYR A 30 -0.56 -2.00 13.79
C TYR A 30 -1.82 -2.66 14.36
N GLU A 31 -1.94 -2.71 15.69
CA GLU A 31 -3.12 -3.24 16.38
C GLU A 31 -4.39 -2.44 16.08
N THR A 32 -4.29 -1.13 15.87
CA THR A 32 -5.45 -0.27 15.57
C THR A 32 -6.06 -0.58 14.20
N LEU A 33 -5.22 -0.81 13.18
CA LEU A 33 -5.66 -1.19 11.82
C LEU A 33 -6.15 -2.64 11.75
N PHE A 34 -5.55 -3.52 12.56
CA PHE A 34 -5.81 -4.95 12.51
C PHE A 34 -6.49 -5.48 13.79
N LYS A 35 -7.17 -4.59 14.52
CA LYS A 35 -7.92 -4.92 15.73
C LYS A 35 -8.91 -6.05 15.47
N GLY A 36 -8.68 -7.19 16.11
CA GLY A 36 -9.49 -8.40 15.92
C GLY A 36 -8.89 -9.49 15.04
N VAL A 37 -7.72 -9.24 14.43
CA VAL A 37 -6.91 -10.31 13.83
C VAL A 37 -5.99 -10.84 14.93
N PRO A 38 -6.00 -12.15 15.27
CA PRO A 38 -5.09 -12.69 16.27
C PRO A 38 -3.65 -12.38 15.89
N VAL A 39 -2.93 -11.66 16.75
CA VAL A 39 -1.50 -11.49 16.58
C VAL A 39 -0.88 -12.88 16.69
N PRO A 40 -0.12 -13.37 15.71
CA PRO A 40 0.53 -14.65 15.86
C PRO A 40 1.46 -14.56 17.07
N ALA A 41 1.27 -15.47 18.02
CA ALA A 41 1.90 -15.43 19.34
C ALA A 41 3.41 -15.65 19.32
N VAL A 42 4.04 -15.92 18.15
CA VAL A 42 5.48 -16.22 18.03
C VAL A 42 6.04 -15.67 16.73
N SER A 43 6.66 -14.50 16.76
CA SER A 43 7.68 -14.17 15.78
C SER A 43 9.00 -14.84 16.17
N ARG A 44 9.61 -15.54 15.24
CA ARG A 44 10.93 -16.18 15.44
C ARG A 44 12.00 -15.40 14.71
N PHE A 45 12.99 -14.93 15.45
CA PHE A 45 14.19 -14.31 14.86
C PHE A 45 15.22 -15.38 14.51
N CYS A 46 15.70 -15.39 13.28
CA CYS A 46 16.72 -16.33 12.82
C CYS A 46 17.46 -15.77 11.59
N GLU A 47 18.53 -16.43 11.20
CA GLU A 47 19.16 -16.24 9.89
C GLU A 47 18.62 -17.27 8.92
N LEU A 48 18.27 -16.84 7.71
CA LEU A 48 17.75 -17.70 6.66
C LEU A 48 18.61 -17.65 5.40
N PRO A 49 18.76 -18.79 4.71
CA PRO A 49 19.41 -18.82 3.41
C PRO A 49 18.60 -18.01 2.39
N ILE A 50 19.28 -17.11 1.65
CA ILE A 50 18.63 -16.23 0.67
C ILE A 50 18.03 -17.03 -0.48
N ASP A 51 18.62 -18.14 -0.86
CA ASP A 51 18.14 -19.05 -1.91
C ASP A 51 16.78 -19.68 -1.62
N ARG A 52 16.36 -19.72 -0.34
CA ARG A 52 15.04 -20.19 0.11
C ARG A 52 13.98 -19.09 0.20
N LEU A 53 14.35 -17.84 -0.11
CA LEU A 53 13.43 -16.72 -0.03
C LEU A 53 12.74 -16.50 -1.37
N ARG A 54 11.41 -16.48 -1.37
CA ARG A 54 10.57 -16.21 -2.54
C ARG A 54 9.84 -14.88 -2.37
N PRO A 55 9.72 -14.06 -3.41
CA PRO A 55 8.95 -12.83 -3.32
C PRO A 55 7.47 -13.15 -3.10
N PHE A 56 6.85 -12.48 -2.13
CA PHE A 56 5.41 -12.48 -1.94
C PHE A 56 4.81 -11.33 -2.75
N PHE A 57 4.32 -11.65 -3.94
CA PHE A 57 3.54 -10.72 -4.75
C PHE A 57 2.40 -11.48 -5.38
N THR A 58 1.19 -10.93 -5.27
CA THR A 58 0.06 -11.36 -6.10
C THR A 58 0.08 -10.55 -7.40
N ALA A 59 -0.60 -11.01 -8.43
CA ALA A 59 -0.73 -10.28 -9.69
C ALA A 59 -1.26 -8.85 -9.51
N ASP A 60 -2.04 -8.63 -8.43
CA ASP A 60 -2.69 -7.36 -8.13
C ASP A 60 -1.84 -6.42 -7.25
N ILE A 61 -0.81 -6.96 -6.54
CA ILE A 61 0.01 -6.21 -5.61
C ILE A 61 1.47 -6.41 -5.98
N GLY A 62 1.95 -5.61 -6.92
CA GLY A 62 3.36 -5.56 -7.28
C GLY A 62 3.92 -4.17 -7.04
N PHE A 63 5.05 -4.08 -6.32
CA PHE A 63 5.79 -2.85 -6.19
C PHE A 63 7.04 -2.95 -7.05
N HIS A 64 7.33 -1.90 -7.82
CA HIS A 64 8.52 -1.88 -8.64
C HIS A 64 9.79 -2.04 -7.77
N PRO A 65 10.80 -2.81 -8.23
CA PRO A 65 12.06 -2.92 -7.55
C PRO A 65 12.83 -1.58 -7.62
N TYR A 66 13.82 -1.40 -6.74
CA TYR A 66 14.71 -0.27 -6.89
C TYR A 66 15.44 -0.32 -8.24
N PRO A 67 15.63 0.83 -8.90
CA PRO A 67 16.48 0.91 -10.08
C PRO A 67 17.88 0.38 -9.78
N PRO A 68 18.61 -0.16 -10.79
CA PRO A 68 19.93 -0.78 -10.58
C PRO A 68 20.92 0.10 -9.84
N GLU A 69 20.95 1.40 -10.14
CA GLU A 69 21.85 2.35 -9.48
C GLU A 69 21.53 2.54 -8.00
N LYS A 70 20.23 2.70 -7.67
CA LYS A 70 19.76 2.81 -6.28
C LYS A 70 20.01 1.51 -5.52
N LEU A 71 19.81 0.35 -6.16
CA LEU A 71 20.06 -0.94 -5.56
C LEU A 71 21.56 -1.14 -5.28
N LYS A 72 22.44 -0.72 -6.20
CA LYS A 72 23.90 -0.76 -6.02
C LYS A 72 24.36 0.14 -4.88
N ALA A 73 23.86 1.38 -4.81
CA ALA A 73 24.16 2.29 -3.71
C ALA A 73 23.72 1.71 -2.36
N PHE A 74 22.52 1.10 -2.33
CA PHE A 74 21.99 0.44 -1.14
C PHE A 74 22.83 -0.80 -0.75
N SER A 75 23.31 -1.58 -1.73
CA SER A 75 24.23 -2.70 -1.48
C SER A 75 25.54 -2.25 -0.86
N GLN A 76 26.14 -1.15 -1.35
CA GLN A 76 27.35 -0.57 -0.78
C GLN A 76 27.13 -0.13 0.68
N GLN A 77 26.03 0.56 0.94
CA GLN A 77 25.66 0.98 2.29
C GLN A 77 25.53 -0.23 3.24
N LEU A 78 24.88 -1.32 2.79
CA LEU A 78 24.74 -2.53 3.59
C LEU A 78 26.07 -3.24 3.82
N ALA A 79 26.98 -3.23 2.85
CA ALA A 79 28.33 -3.79 2.99
C ALA A 79 29.15 -3.04 4.06
N GLU A 80 29.00 -1.70 4.14
CA GLU A 80 29.72 -0.87 5.09
C GLU A 80 29.12 -0.89 6.50
N GLN A 81 27.80 -0.90 6.60
CA GLN A 81 27.07 -0.70 7.85
C GLN A 81 26.44 -1.98 8.40
N GLY A 82 26.30 -3.03 7.58
CA GLY A 82 25.55 -4.23 7.91
C GLY A 82 24.03 -4.08 7.79
N ILE A 83 23.31 -5.13 8.15
CA ILE A 83 21.84 -5.12 8.19
C ILE A 83 21.37 -4.83 9.62
N TYR A 84 20.72 -3.70 9.81
CA TYR A 84 20.09 -3.33 11.09
C TYR A 84 18.65 -3.81 11.22
N GLU A 85 17.92 -3.87 10.11
CA GLU A 85 16.52 -4.31 10.09
C GLU A 85 16.39 -5.69 9.46
N ARG A 86 15.63 -6.57 10.09
CA ARG A 86 15.34 -7.90 9.57
C ARG A 86 14.40 -7.85 8.39
N VAL A 87 14.46 -8.85 7.52
CA VAL A 87 13.39 -9.09 6.52
C VAL A 87 12.25 -9.82 7.22
N ILE A 88 11.01 -9.48 6.89
CA ILE A 88 9.84 -10.16 7.42
C ILE A 88 9.41 -11.21 6.41
N VAL A 89 9.33 -12.46 6.87
CA VAL A 89 9.00 -13.60 6.03
C VAL A 89 7.95 -14.48 6.68
N ARG A 90 7.22 -15.26 5.87
CA ARG A 90 6.38 -16.36 6.36
C ARG A 90 6.76 -17.68 5.72
N PRO A 91 6.58 -18.83 6.41
CA PRO A 91 6.82 -20.15 5.80
C PRO A 91 5.78 -20.41 4.71
N ILE A 92 6.23 -21.04 3.61
CA ILE A 92 5.34 -21.56 2.57
C ILE A 92 4.85 -22.94 3.02
N PRO A 93 3.53 -23.20 3.05
CA PRO A 93 3.01 -24.52 3.39
C PRO A 93 3.64 -25.63 2.52
N ASP A 94 3.93 -26.77 3.11
CA ASP A 94 4.46 -27.94 2.42
C ASP A 94 5.80 -27.72 1.70
N SER A 95 6.56 -26.68 2.07
CA SER A 95 7.86 -26.33 1.53
C SER A 95 8.83 -25.93 2.64
N ASN A 96 10.13 -25.98 2.34
CA ASN A 96 11.17 -25.42 3.20
C ASN A 96 11.49 -23.95 2.83
N ASP A 97 10.76 -23.37 1.90
CA ASP A 97 10.93 -21.99 1.43
C ASP A 97 10.09 -21.01 2.25
N TYR A 98 10.41 -19.74 2.14
CA TYR A 98 9.75 -18.65 2.84
C TYR A 98 9.34 -17.55 1.85
N GLU A 99 8.18 -16.94 2.06
CA GLU A 99 7.76 -15.76 1.32
C GLU A 99 8.20 -14.48 2.01
N ILE A 100 8.81 -13.57 1.26
CA ILE A 100 9.23 -12.25 1.76
C ILE A 100 8.03 -11.33 1.80
N LEU A 101 7.54 -10.97 2.97
CA LEU A 101 6.47 -9.99 3.15
C LEU A 101 7.01 -8.56 3.13
N ALA A 102 8.19 -8.33 3.71
CA ALA A 102 8.86 -7.04 3.69
C ALA A 102 10.38 -7.20 3.57
N GLY A 103 11.02 -6.33 2.77
CA GLY A 103 12.47 -6.30 2.61
C GLY A 103 13.02 -6.85 1.29
N HIS A 104 12.21 -6.98 0.24
CA HIS A 104 12.64 -7.49 -1.08
C HIS A 104 13.90 -6.79 -1.63
N ASN A 105 13.94 -5.45 -1.58
CA ASN A 105 15.11 -4.70 -2.05
C ASN A 105 16.32 -4.91 -1.13
N ARG A 106 16.11 -5.07 0.18
CA ARG A 106 17.17 -5.41 1.15
C ARG A 106 17.76 -6.77 0.86
N THR A 107 16.93 -7.77 0.62
CA THR A 107 17.40 -9.14 0.26
C THR A 107 18.24 -9.10 -1.00
N ARG A 108 17.80 -8.41 -2.05
CA ARG A 108 18.57 -8.27 -3.29
C ARG A 108 19.89 -7.54 -3.09
N ALA A 109 19.85 -6.40 -2.36
CA ALA A 109 21.04 -5.61 -2.10
C ALA A 109 22.07 -6.40 -1.24
N TRP A 110 21.58 -7.16 -0.25
CA TRP A 110 22.43 -8.00 0.61
C TRP A 110 23.06 -9.16 -0.16
N GLN A 111 22.31 -9.79 -1.04
CA GLN A 111 22.84 -10.83 -1.94
C GLN A 111 23.97 -10.31 -2.83
N MET A 112 23.87 -9.04 -3.29
CA MET A 112 24.92 -8.40 -4.10
C MET A 112 26.23 -8.19 -3.32
N THR A 113 26.20 -8.19 -1.99
CA THR A 113 27.41 -8.12 -1.15
C THR A 113 28.11 -9.49 -0.98
N GLY A 114 27.56 -10.57 -1.56
CA GLY A 114 28.13 -11.91 -1.51
C GLY A 114 27.76 -12.71 -0.25
N HIS A 115 26.73 -12.28 0.48
CA HIS A 115 26.22 -13.03 1.63
C HIS A 115 25.14 -14.02 1.20
N ASP A 116 25.20 -15.23 1.76
CA ASP A 116 24.22 -16.29 1.50
C ASP A 116 23.12 -16.38 2.55
N MET A 117 23.31 -15.74 3.70
CA MET A 117 22.38 -15.73 4.83
C MET A 117 21.90 -14.31 5.11
N ILE A 118 20.64 -14.16 5.57
CA ILE A 118 20.06 -12.87 5.91
C ILE A 118 19.29 -12.94 7.23
N PRO A 119 19.43 -11.92 8.10
CA PRO A 119 18.63 -11.82 9.32
C PRO A 119 17.15 -11.67 8.98
N ALA A 120 16.32 -12.56 9.51
CA ALA A 120 14.90 -12.62 9.22
C ALA A 120 14.05 -12.71 10.49
N GLU A 121 12.84 -12.20 10.38
CA GLU A 121 11.76 -12.40 11.31
C GLU A 121 10.72 -13.29 10.63
N VAL A 122 10.54 -14.50 11.14
CA VAL A 122 9.57 -15.45 10.63
C VAL A 122 8.25 -15.25 11.38
N VAL A 123 7.20 -14.87 10.65
CA VAL A 123 5.85 -14.67 11.19
C VAL A 123 4.93 -15.78 10.68
N SER A 124 4.11 -16.34 11.57
CA SER A 124 3.05 -17.27 11.16
C SER A 124 1.79 -16.46 10.90
N THR A 125 1.35 -16.39 9.64
CA THR A 125 0.23 -15.55 9.26
C THR A 125 -0.53 -16.13 8.06
N ASP A 126 -1.82 -15.82 7.97
CA ASP A 126 -2.66 -16.12 6.80
C ASP A 126 -2.38 -15.15 5.64
N ASP A 127 -3.00 -15.42 4.48
CA ASP A 127 -2.83 -14.61 3.27
C ASP A 127 -3.29 -13.17 3.47
N ALA A 128 -4.41 -12.96 4.16
CA ALA A 128 -4.99 -11.64 4.40
C ALA A 128 -4.02 -10.74 5.17
N ARG A 129 -3.46 -11.27 6.24
CA ARG A 129 -2.49 -10.54 7.05
C ARG A 129 -1.14 -10.39 6.34
N ALA A 130 -0.71 -11.39 5.56
CA ALA A 130 0.48 -11.29 4.74
C ALA A 130 0.39 -10.13 3.74
N VAL A 131 -0.74 -9.99 3.04
CA VAL A 131 -1.04 -8.85 2.17
C VAL A 131 -0.97 -7.55 2.95
N SER A 132 -1.60 -7.49 4.11
CA SER A 132 -1.60 -6.29 4.95
C SER A 132 -0.20 -5.87 5.38
N ILE A 133 0.64 -6.82 5.81
CA ILE A 133 2.05 -6.56 6.17
C ILE A 133 2.83 -6.02 4.96
N ALA A 134 2.75 -6.71 3.82
CA ALA A 134 3.46 -6.34 2.60
C ALA A 134 3.06 -4.94 2.11
N VAL A 135 1.78 -4.63 2.11
CA VAL A 135 1.24 -3.36 1.63
C VAL A 135 1.56 -2.22 2.59
N ALA A 136 1.24 -2.38 3.89
CA ALA A 136 1.45 -1.33 4.87
C ALA A 136 2.94 -0.94 4.98
N THR A 137 3.84 -1.93 4.97
CA THR A 137 5.29 -1.68 5.03
C THR A 137 5.78 -0.86 3.84
N ASN A 138 5.30 -1.15 2.62
CA ASN A 138 5.68 -0.40 1.43
C ASN A 138 5.06 1.01 1.43
N LEU A 139 3.77 1.15 1.72
CA LEU A 139 3.10 2.46 1.77
C LEU A 139 3.71 3.41 2.79
N LEU A 140 4.14 2.91 3.95
CA LEU A 140 4.74 3.72 5.01
C LEU A 140 6.20 4.10 4.71
N ARG A 141 6.97 3.20 4.11
CA ARG A 141 8.43 3.37 3.98
C ARG A 141 8.87 3.89 2.63
N ARG A 142 8.07 3.69 1.57
CA ARG A 142 8.44 4.06 0.21
C ARG A 142 7.75 5.35 -0.23
N GLN A 143 8.56 6.37 -0.50
CA GLN A 143 8.09 7.65 -1.05
C GLN A 143 8.04 7.63 -2.59
N ASP A 144 8.73 6.68 -3.22
CA ASP A 144 8.89 6.53 -4.67
C ASP A 144 7.77 5.71 -5.33
N LEU A 145 6.72 5.32 -4.58
CA LEU A 145 5.58 4.60 -5.12
C LEU A 145 4.77 5.46 -6.08
N THR A 146 4.45 4.89 -7.23
CA THR A 146 3.59 5.52 -8.22
C THR A 146 2.14 5.60 -7.71
N ILE A 147 1.32 6.45 -8.36
CA ILE A 147 -0.09 6.57 -7.98
C ILE A 147 -0.86 5.28 -8.24
N ILE A 148 -0.47 4.54 -9.29
CA ILE A 148 -1.04 3.23 -9.64
C ILE A 148 -0.73 2.19 -8.56
N GLU A 149 0.53 2.10 -8.13
CA GLU A 149 0.95 1.19 -7.07
C GLU A 149 0.26 1.49 -5.74
N ARG A 150 0.16 2.79 -5.38
CA ARG A 150 -0.60 3.20 -4.19
C ARG A 150 -2.07 2.81 -4.31
N GLY A 151 -2.67 2.98 -5.48
CA GLY A 151 -4.06 2.59 -5.73
C GLY A 151 -4.31 1.10 -5.54
N LYS A 152 -3.47 0.26 -6.12
CA LYS A 152 -3.51 -1.21 -5.93
C LYS A 152 -3.34 -1.59 -4.47
N ALA A 153 -2.38 -0.96 -3.79
CA ALA A 153 -2.10 -1.16 -2.38
C ALA A 153 -3.30 -0.80 -1.48
N TYR A 154 -3.89 0.39 -1.68
CA TYR A 154 -5.09 0.78 -0.94
C TYR A 154 -6.29 -0.13 -1.22
N HIS A 155 -6.48 -0.55 -2.48
CA HIS A 155 -7.54 -1.49 -2.83
C HIS A 155 -7.38 -2.82 -2.07
N ALA A 156 -6.18 -3.38 -2.05
CA ALA A 156 -5.89 -4.61 -1.33
C ALA A 156 -6.18 -4.50 0.17
N LEU A 157 -5.75 -3.41 0.83
CA LEU A 157 -6.04 -3.17 2.24
C LEU A 157 -7.54 -3.05 2.51
N LEU A 158 -8.30 -2.37 1.65
CA LEU A 158 -9.74 -2.22 1.81
C LEU A 158 -10.48 -3.54 1.63
N VAL A 159 -10.05 -4.38 0.67
CA VAL A 159 -10.62 -5.73 0.49
C VAL A 159 -10.41 -6.57 1.75
N GLU A 160 -9.21 -6.56 2.32
CA GLU A 160 -8.92 -7.33 3.52
C GLU A 160 -9.61 -6.77 4.77
N SER A 161 -9.68 -5.45 4.92
CA SER A 161 -10.43 -4.81 6.01
C SER A 161 -11.91 -5.17 5.97
N ASN A 162 -12.53 -5.22 4.79
CA ASN A 162 -13.92 -5.62 4.62
C ASN A 162 -14.14 -7.12 4.96
N ARG A 163 -13.22 -8.01 4.55
CA ARG A 163 -13.27 -9.44 4.91
C ARG A 163 -13.17 -9.65 6.41
N ASN A 164 -12.28 -8.93 7.09
CA ASN A 164 -12.13 -9.00 8.54
C ASN A 164 -13.37 -8.45 9.28
N GLY A 165 -13.99 -7.39 8.78
CA GLY A 165 -15.24 -6.86 9.29
C GLY A 165 -16.39 -7.86 9.20
N GLN A 166 -16.49 -8.64 8.12
CA GLN A 166 -17.49 -9.70 7.96
C GLN A 166 -17.23 -10.90 8.89
N ARG A 167 -15.97 -11.31 9.09
CA ARG A 167 -15.60 -12.39 10.01
C ARG A 167 -15.91 -12.01 11.46
N ASN A 168 -15.67 -10.76 11.86
CA ASN A 168 -15.96 -10.27 13.21
C ASN A 168 -17.47 -10.11 13.48
N ALA A 169 -18.31 -9.95 12.46
CA ALA A 169 -19.76 -9.91 12.59
C ALA A 169 -20.35 -11.28 13.02
N VAL A 170 -19.60 -12.37 12.86
CA VAL A 170 -19.98 -13.73 13.29
C VAL A 170 -19.49 -14.04 14.72
N CYS A 171 -18.65 -13.19 15.33
CA CYS A 171 -18.14 -13.40 16.69
C CYS A 171 -18.95 -12.58 17.70
N PRO A 172 -19.63 -13.19 18.72
CA PRO A 172 -20.58 -12.51 19.59
C PRO A 172 -19.99 -11.51 20.60
N THR A 173 -18.68 -11.24 20.58
CA THR A 173 -17.99 -10.47 21.63
C THR A 173 -17.83 -8.97 21.32
N PHE A 174 -18.41 -8.46 20.23
CA PHE A 174 -18.28 -7.04 19.84
C PHE A 174 -19.58 -6.24 20.04
N GLY A 175 -20.19 -6.38 21.25
CA GLY A 175 -21.46 -5.72 21.61
C GLY A 175 -21.38 -4.22 21.87
N ASP A 176 -20.20 -3.63 22.07
CA ASP A 176 -20.11 -2.28 22.64
C ASP A 176 -19.88 -1.15 21.63
N SER A 177 -19.43 -1.47 20.41
CA SER A 177 -19.21 -0.44 19.36
C SER A 177 -20.45 -0.14 18.52
N ARG A 178 -21.47 -1.00 18.53
CA ARG A 178 -22.73 -0.78 17.79
C ARG A 178 -23.64 0.27 18.43
N GLN A 179 -23.59 0.45 19.74
CA GLN A 179 -24.46 1.40 20.45
C GLN A 179 -24.04 2.87 20.28
N ARG A 180 -22.77 3.16 20.02
CA ARG A 180 -22.30 4.55 19.79
C ARG A 180 -22.50 5.08 18.37
N LEU A 181 -22.80 4.21 17.40
CA LEU A 181 -23.01 4.60 15.98
C LEU A 181 -24.48 4.73 15.60
N ALA A 182 -25.41 4.42 16.53
CA ALA A 182 -26.84 4.50 16.28
C ALA A 182 -27.47 5.87 16.54
N GLU A 183 -26.71 6.85 17.01
CA GLU A 183 -27.22 8.18 17.39
C GLU A 183 -26.91 9.30 16.38
N THR A 184 -26.34 9.01 15.21
CA THR A 184 -26.30 9.96 14.09
C THR A 184 -27.18 9.44 12.96
N ASP A 185 -28.48 9.75 13.11
CA ASP A 185 -29.49 9.61 12.07
C ASP A 185 -29.19 10.59 10.95
N ASP A 186 -28.82 10.09 9.77
CA ASP A 186 -29.19 10.72 8.50
C ASP A 186 -29.22 9.69 7.35
N GLY A 187 -30.36 9.66 6.72
CA GLY A 187 -30.87 9.08 5.52
C GLY A 187 -30.05 8.09 4.67
N GLY A 188 -30.33 6.78 4.75
CA GLY A 188 -30.50 6.01 3.51
C GLY A 188 -29.28 5.30 2.92
N THR A 189 -28.18 5.09 3.64
CA THR A 189 -27.07 4.23 3.15
C THR A 189 -27.19 2.80 3.69
N SER A 190 -27.05 1.81 2.78
CA SER A 190 -27.06 0.38 3.17
C SER A 190 -25.95 0.06 4.17
N GLY A 191 -26.13 -0.98 4.98
CA GLY A 191 -25.12 -1.38 5.99
C GLY A 191 -23.75 -1.69 5.39
N GLU A 192 -23.70 -2.16 4.14
CA GLU A 192 -22.44 -2.42 3.39
C GLU A 192 -21.72 -1.13 3.02
N ASP A 193 -22.43 -0.06 2.67
CA ASP A 193 -21.82 1.22 2.31
C ASP A 193 -21.25 1.93 3.54
N ARG A 194 -21.90 1.82 4.70
CA ARG A 194 -21.37 2.32 5.98
C ARG A 194 -20.08 1.59 6.39
N GLN A 195 -20.01 0.27 6.18
CA GLN A 195 -18.83 -0.53 6.51
C GLN A 195 -17.65 -0.20 5.58
N LYS A 196 -17.89 -0.02 4.28
CA LYS A 196 -16.89 0.43 3.30
C LYS A 196 -16.39 1.85 3.59
N TYR A 197 -17.27 2.74 4.01
CA TYR A 197 -16.91 4.10 4.41
C TYR A 197 -15.98 4.10 5.64
N ASN A 198 -16.31 3.33 6.67
CA ASN A 198 -15.51 3.25 7.88
C ASN A 198 -14.11 2.66 7.61
N ALA A 199 -14.00 1.62 6.78
CA ALA A 199 -12.71 1.03 6.41
C ALA A 199 -11.82 2.02 5.66
N ARG A 200 -12.38 2.78 4.70
CA ARG A 200 -11.63 3.78 3.95
C ARG A 200 -11.14 4.91 4.84
N LYS A 201 -11.97 5.38 5.76
CA LYS A 201 -11.58 6.40 6.72
C LYS A 201 -10.45 5.95 7.62
N LEU A 202 -10.53 4.71 8.15
CA LEU A 202 -9.46 4.13 8.96
C LEU A 202 -8.12 4.06 8.21
N VAL A 203 -8.15 3.62 6.95
CA VAL A 203 -6.96 3.59 6.09
C VAL A 203 -6.44 5.00 5.83
N ALA A 204 -7.32 5.97 5.57
CA ALA A 204 -6.95 7.36 5.34
C ALA A 204 -6.27 7.98 6.56
N ASP A 205 -6.87 7.82 7.73
CA ASP A 205 -6.34 8.32 9.01
C ASP A 205 -4.97 7.70 9.33
N PHE A 206 -4.82 6.39 9.09
CA PHE A 206 -3.57 5.67 9.34
C PHE A 206 -2.41 6.14 8.46
N PHE A 207 -2.65 6.35 7.17
CA PHE A 207 -1.59 6.79 6.23
C PHE A 207 -1.46 8.32 6.16
N GLY A 208 -2.28 9.08 6.89
CA GLY A 208 -2.26 10.54 6.87
C GLY A 208 -2.68 11.15 5.52
N VAL A 209 -3.52 10.45 4.76
CA VAL A 209 -4.05 10.85 3.46
C VAL A 209 -5.55 11.10 3.54
N THR A 210 -6.12 11.75 2.54
CA THR A 210 -7.57 11.95 2.46
C THR A 210 -8.27 10.76 1.82
N GLU A 211 -9.54 10.52 2.18
CA GLU A 211 -10.34 9.50 1.50
C GLU A 211 -10.50 9.76 0.00
N TYR A 212 -10.43 11.04 -0.40
CA TYR A 212 -10.44 11.43 -1.81
C TYR A 212 -9.18 10.93 -2.53
N GLU A 213 -8.00 11.11 -1.93
CA GLU A 213 -6.73 10.60 -2.50
C GLU A 213 -6.73 9.09 -2.64
N ILE A 214 -7.27 8.36 -1.65
CA ILE A 214 -7.42 6.91 -1.73
C ILE A 214 -8.35 6.51 -2.89
N ARG A 215 -9.54 7.13 -2.98
CA ARG A 215 -10.49 6.83 -4.08
C ARG A 215 -9.88 7.12 -5.44
N LYS A 216 -9.20 8.24 -5.57
CA LYS A 216 -8.52 8.65 -6.79
C LYS A 216 -7.44 7.66 -7.20
N ALA A 217 -6.58 7.27 -6.28
CA ALA A 217 -5.51 6.30 -6.54
C ALA A 217 -6.08 4.93 -6.96
N ILE A 218 -7.12 4.43 -6.24
CA ILE A 218 -7.80 3.18 -6.58
C ILE A 218 -8.44 3.24 -7.97
N LYS A 219 -9.07 4.36 -8.31
CA LYS A 219 -9.68 4.56 -9.61
C LYS A 219 -8.64 4.51 -10.73
N LEU A 220 -7.53 5.22 -10.56
CA LEU A 220 -6.42 5.21 -11.51
C LEU A 220 -5.75 3.85 -11.65
N ALA A 221 -5.74 3.03 -10.59
CA ALA A 221 -5.26 1.65 -10.65
C ALA A 221 -6.10 0.73 -11.55
N GLY A 222 -7.32 1.15 -11.92
CA GLY A 222 -8.18 0.49 -12.92
C GLY A 222 -7.80 0.75 -14.38
N LEU A 223 -6.80 1.59 -14.64
CA LEU A 223 -6.28 1.79 -16.00
C LEU A 223 -5.56 0.53 -16.50
N ILE A 224 -5.73 0.26 -17.82
CA ILE A 224 -4.94 -0.78 -18.48
C ILE A 224 -3.45 -0.44 -18.46
N GLY A 225 -2.59 -1.49 -18.49
CA GLY A 225 -1.13 -1.34 -18.38
C GLY A 225 -0.52 -0.24 -19.24
N PRO A 226 -0.80 -0.17 -20.55
CA PRO A 226 -0.27 0.88 -21.43
C PRO A 226 -0.66 2.31 -21.02
N LEU A 227 -1.91 2.54 -20.55
CA LEU A 227 -2.32 3.87 -20.07
C LEU A 227 -1.68 4.22 -18.73
N ALA A 228 -1.53 3.23 -17.85
CA ALA A 228 -0.81 3.40 -16.59
C ALA A 228 0.65 3.82 -16.84
N GLU A 229 1.34 3.17 -17.79
CA GLU A 229 2.70 3.50 -18.18
C GLU A 229 2.81 4.91 -18.78
N ILE A 230 1.87 5.31 -19.64
CA ILE A 230 1.82 6.67 -20.21
C ILE A 230 1.61 7.71 -19.11
N LEU A 231 0.71 7.44 -18.16
CA LEU A 231 0.45 8.33 -17.03
C LEU A 231 1.70 8.56 -16.18
N GLU A 232 2.49 7.52 -15.96
CA GLU A 232 3.70 7.58 -15.14
C GLU A 232 4.90 8.16 -15.87
N SER A 233 5.12 7.76 -17.14
CA SER A 233 6.28 8.17 -17.93
C SER A 233 6.11 9.53 -18.63
N THR A 234 4.90 9.81 -19.09
CA THR A 234 4.60 11.02 -19.89
C THR A 234 3.32 11.72 -19.46
N PRO A 235 3.28 12.29 -18.23
CA PRO A 235 2.06 12.88 -17.67
C PRO A 235 1.53 14.09 -18.47
N ARG A 236 2.33 14.65 -19.38
CA ARG A 236 1.88 15.70 -20.31
C ARG A 236 0.92 15.15 -21.36
N LYS A 237 1.12 13.92 -21.85
CA LYS A 237 0.24 13.28 -22.83
C LYS A 237 -1.09 12.84 -22.22
N LEU A 238 -1.07 12.37 -20.99
CA LEU A 238 -2.23 11.92 -20.24
C LEU A 238 -2.31 12.64 -18.88
N PRO A 239 -2.95 13.83 -18.82
CA PRO A 239 -3.18 14.50 -17.55
C PRO A 239 -4.02 13.64 -16.59
N ILE A 240 -3.70 13.69 -15.30
CA ILE A 240 -4.38 12.90 -14.27
C ILE A 240 -5.91 13.06 -14.32
N ALA A 241 -6.40 14.28 -14.60
CA ALA A 241 -7.83 14.54 -14.70
C ALA A 241 -8.53 13.84 -15.88
N CYS A 242 -7.79 13.58 -16.98
CA CYS A 242 -8.27 12.77 -18.09
C CYS A 242 -8.18 11.29 -17.75
N ALA A 243 -7.08 10.87 -17.13
CA ALA A 243 -6.89 9.49 -16.65
C ALA A 243 -8.02 9.06 -15.69
N GLU A 244 -8.47 9.96 -14.79
CA GLU A 244 -9.59 9.70 -13.89
C GLU A 244 -10.92 9.46 -14.64
N LEU A 245 -11.16 10.15 -15.75
CA LEU A 245 -12.34 9.93 -16.58
C LEU A 245 -12.22 8.62 -17.36
N ILE A 246 -11.07 8.40 -17.97
CA ILE A 246 -10.79 7.19 -18.78
C ILE A 246 -10.89 5.91 -17.93
N ALA A 247 -10.52 5.97 -16.66
CA ALA A 247 -10.60 4.83 -15.76
C ALA A 247 -12.04 4.32 -15.50
N ASP A 248 -13.07 5.07 -15.85
CA ASP A 248 -14.47 4.64 -15.77
C ASP A 248 -14.91 3.81 -16.98
N TYR A 249 -14.14 3.81 -18.07
CA TYR A 249 -14.46 3.05 -19.27
C TYR A 249 -13.92 1.62 -19.20
N ASP A 250 -14.48 0.77 -20.03
CA ASP A 250 -14.01 -0.61 -20.20
C ASP A 250 -12.62 -0.69 -20.87
N ALA A 251 -11.97 -1.84 -20.79
CA ALA A 251 -10.63 -2.03 -21.31
C ALA A 251 -10.53 -1.79 -22.83
N THR A 252 -11.59 -2.08 -23.59
CA THR A 252 -11.64 -1.88 -25.05
C THR A 252 -11.64 -0.39 -25.38
N THR A 253 -12.47 0.38 -24.69
CA THR A 253 -12.52 1.83 -24.83
C THR A 253 -11.23 2.48 -24.38
N GLN A 254 -10.64 2.00 -23.27
CA GLN A 254 -9.34 2.47 -22.79
C GLN A 254 -8.23 2.24 -23.83
N GLN A 255 -8.27 1.16 -24.60
CA GLN A 255 -7.30 0.87 -25.66
C GLN A 255 -7.34 1.92 -26.78
N ALA A 256 -8.51 2.45 -27.15
CA ALA A 256 -8.61 3.54 -28.12
C ALA A 256 -7.88 4.81 -27.65
N PHE A 257 -7.91 5.11 -26.34
CA PHE A 257 -7.15 6.24 -25.78
C PHE A 257 -5.64 6.02 -25.81
N VAL A 258 -5.15 4.77 -25.74
CA VAL A 258 -3.72 4.47 -25.95
C VAL A 258 -3.29 4.89 -27.36
N GLU A 259 -4.10 4.57 -28.36
CA GLU A 259 -3.82 4.93 -29.75
C GLU A 259 -3.80 6.45 -29.93
N MET A 260 -4.75 7.17 -29.32
CA MET A 260 -4.76 8.64 -29.32
C MET A 260 -3.50 9.25 -28.66
N CYS A 261 -3.06 8.70 -27.53
CA CYS A 261 -1.84 9.14 -26.84
C CYS A 261 -0.55 8.86 -27.67
N SER A 262 -0.62 7.92 -28.60
CA SER A 262 0.51 7.58 -29.46
C SER A 262 0.73 8.59 -30.61
N ILE A 263 -0.26 9.43 -30.91
CA ILE A 263 -0.16 10.48 -31.91
C ILE A 263 0.84 11.55 -31.46
N GLU A 264 1.82 11.86 -32.32
CA GLU A 264 2.84 12.86 -32.01
C GLU A 264 2.21 14.28 -31.87
N GLY A 265 2.61 14.98 -30.79
CA GLY A 265 2.08 16.32 -30.52
C GLY A 265 0.64 16.37 -29.95
N TYR A 266 -0.02 15.22 -29.80
CA TYR A 266 -1.37 15.17 -29.24
C TYR A 266 -1.33 15.03 -27.71
N THR A 267 -2.16 15.83 -27.04
CA THR A 267 -2.35 15.78 -25.59
C THR A 267 -3.85 15.68 -25.32
N LEU A 268 -4.24 14.68 -24.54
CA LEU A 268 -5.63 14.53 -24.12
C LEU A 268 -6.07 15.71 -23.25
N ASN A 269 -7.30 16.16 -23.44
CA ASN A 269 -7.95 17.14 -22.59
C ASN A 269 -9.35 16.65 -22.20
N LYS A 270 -9.97 17.30 -21.20
CA LYS A 270 -11.29 16.89 -20.70
C LYS A 270 -12.42 16.96 -21.74
N ALA A 271 -12.24 17.71 -22.80
CA ALA A 271 -13.24 17.81 -23.88
C ALA A 271 -13.08 16.70 -24.93
N THR A 272 -11.94 16.01 -24.93
CA THR A 272 -11.64 14.89 -25.85
C THR A 272 -11.87 13.51 -25.21
N VAL A 273 -12.04 13.44 -23.92
CA VAL A 273 -12.42 12.28 -23.12
C VAL A 273 -13.92 12.33 -22.79
#